data_7c29cff25df460ffedde7c1a39d5a39e
#
_entry.id   7c29cff25df460ffedde7c1a39d5a39e
#
_cell.length_a   1.000
_cell.length_b   1.000
_cell.length_c   1.000
_cell.angle_alpha   90.00
_cell.angle_beta   90.00
_cell.angle_gamma   90.00
#
_symmetry.space_group_name_H-M   'P 1'
#
loop_
_entity.id
_entity.type
_entity.pdbx_description
1 polymer ?
#
loop_
_entity_poly.entity_id
_entity_poly.type
_entity_poly.pdbx_seq_one_letter_code
_entity_poly.pdbx_strand_id
1 'polypeptide(L)'
;MSLPLEGIRVVDFSRVLAGPHCAKALLDLGAEVVKIEPPSGDLSRRAFPRYGEISGYYSQQNAGKRNVSIDLNVPRAREVAAALCDTADVIVENFRPGALAAFGLDYEAVSATNRGVVYASISGYGQHGPWRSRMAYAPTVQAETGITANTVEHFDRTDQLRSDSLSHADVYSGLHAAIAILACLTERARTGKGQYIDVAMAAVMLSVNERVHADLSDEELGAERPILGATDGPFFVGPHGERFASPMSLVGSMSFPFYLAAMRRPDLGRDPRFLTPELRLRNLDALHHVIQEWIWTFADMETLDAQLDEAKIATGQVRSIKEFAAGDWAREWNAVRTISDRTGGEIKIPGRPWHFADQIAPDDEQLAARQGEHNTEVLSELGFSAAEISALEASGALIQPNRNPTSDSAPDPDSHPEANTQTAPPTALRPELELALAPPGEV
;
A
#
# COMPACT_ATOMS: atom_id res chain seq x y z
N MET A 1 7.59 -24.76 13.41
CA MET A 1 8.56 -23.73 13.85
C MET A 1 7.80 -22.42 14.03
N SER A 2 8.19 -21.63 15.00
CA SER A 2 7.53 -20.37 15.33
C SER A 2 7.84 -19.29 14.28
N LEU A 3 6.90 -18.39 14.04
CA LEU A 3 7.13 -17.21 13.21
C LEU A 3 7.98 -16.19 13.98
N PRO A 4 8.73 -15.30 13.30
CA PRO A 4 9.66 -14.37 13.96
C PRO A 4 9.08 -13.50 15.06
N LEU A 5 7.80 -13.13 14.99
CA LEU A 5 7.10 -12.32 15.99
C LEU A 5 6.11 -13.11 16.85
N GLU A 6 6.21 -14.46 16.89
CA GLU A 6 5.40 -15.25 17.80
C GLU A 6 5.60 -14.80 19.26
N GLY A 7 4.49 -14.59 19.97
CA GLY A 7 4.49 -14.07 21.34
C GLY A 7 4.51 -12.55 21.45
N ILE A 8 4.60 -11.81 20.33
CA ILE A 8 4.44 -10.35 20.31
C ILE A 8 2.96 -10.01 20.15
N ARG A 9 2.42 -9.18 21.07
CA ARG A 9 1.05 -8.67 21.04
C ARG A 9 1.00 -7.24 20.54
N VAL A 10 0.23 -7.00 19.48
CA VAL A 10 -0.01 -5.70 18.86
C VAL A 10 -1.44 -5.26 19.15
N VAL A 11 -1.60 -4.07 19.74
CA VAL A 11 -2.91 -3.40 19.86
C VAL A 11 -3.02 -2.36 18.74
N ASP A 12 -3.95 -2.60 17.82
CA ASP A 12 -4.16 -1.82 16.61
C ASP A 12 -5.40 -0.92 16.75
N PHE A 13 -5.19 0.35 17.11
CA PHE A 13 -6.25 1.37 17.13
C PHE A 13 -6.52 1.97 15.76
N SER A 14 -5.67 1.71 14.78
CA SER A 14 -5.67 2.37 13.50
C SER A 14 -6.88 2.04 12.63
N ARG A 15 -7.13 2.90 11.62
CA ARG A 15 -8.26 2.76 10.70
C ARG A 15 -7.82 2.92 9.25
N VAL A 16 -8.63 2.45 8.33
CA VAL A 16 -8.55 2.58 6.88
C VAL A 16 -7.36 1.82 6.30
N LEU A 17 -6.15 2.43 6.20
CA LEU A 17 -5.05 1.82 5.44
C LEU A 17 -3.68 1.88 6.13
N ALA A 18 -3.10 3.05 6.37
CA ALA A 18 -1.69 3.16 6.79
C ALA A 18 -1.35 2.31 8.02
N GLY A 19 -2.08 2.51 9.12
CA GLY A 19 -1.90 1.73 10.34
C GLY A 19 -2.34 0.27 10.22
N PRO A 20 -3.53 -0.03 9.64
CA PRO A 20 -3.93 -1.42 9.40
C PRO A 20 -2.94 -2.20 8.54
N HIS A 21 -2.28 -1.56 7.56
CA HIS A 21 -1.24 -2.16 6.74
C HIS A 21 0.03 -2.46 7.54
N CYS A 22 0.44 -1.55 8.42
CA CYS A 22 1.52 -1.78 9.39
C CYS A 22 1.23 -3.00 10.27
N ALA A 23 0.07 -3.00 10.95
CA ALA A 23 -0.33 -4.07 11.84
C ALA A 23 -0.49 -5.41 11.09
N LYS A 24 -0.94 -5.38 9.81
CA LYS A 24 -1.02 -6.56 8.95
C LYS A 24 0.37 -7.13 8.64
N ALA A 25 1.36 -6.29 8.37
CA ALA A 25 2.73 -6.74 8.16
C ALA A 25 3.29 -7.45 9.41
N LEU A 26 3.03 -6.91 10.61
CA LEU A 26 3.44 -7.55 11.86
C LEU A 26 2.69 -8.87 12.10
N LEU A 27 1.40 -8.94 11.77
CA LEU A 27 0.62 -10.18 11.81
C LEU A 27 1.22 -11.25 10.90
N ASP A 28 1.57 -10.88 9.67
CA ASP A 28 2.17 -11.79 8.69
C ASP A 28 3.56 -12.30 9.11
N LEU A 29 4.20 -11.59 10.03
CA LEU A 29 5.44 -12.01 10.69
C LEU A 29 5.19 -12.86 11.96
N GLY A 30 3.94 -13.08 12.35
CA GLY A 30 3.56 -13.96 13.45
C GLY A 30 3.10 -13.27 14.72
N ALA A 31 2.99 -11.94 14.74
CA ALA A 31 2.44 -11.24 15.88
C ALA A 31 0.94 -11.53 16.05
N GLU A 32 0.48 -11.56 17.29
CA GLU A 32 -0.94 -11.49 17.62
C GLU A 32 -1.40 -10.03 17.48
N VAL A 33 -2.47 -9.79 16.70
CA VAL A 33 -3.00 -8.43 16.53
C VAL A 33 -4.43 -8.35 17.02
N VAL A 34 -4.67 -7.46 18.00
CA VAL A 34 -6.00 -7.11 18.49
C VAL A 34 -6.36 -5.72 17.94
N LYS A 35 -7.30 -5.69 17.00
CA LYS A 35 -7.81 -4.46 16.41
C LYS A 35 -8.93 -3.89 17.24
N ILE A 36 -8.80 -2.63 17.62
CA ILE A 36 -9.81 -1.88 18.37
C ILE A 36 -10.65 -1.04 17.40
N GLU A 37 -11.95 -1.22 17.43
CA GLU A 37 -12.86 -0.43 16.61
C GLU A 37 -13.86 0.36 17.45
N PRO A 38 -14.23 1.60 17.04
CA PRO A 38 -15.33 2.34 17.64
C PRO A 38 -16.69 1.71 17.27
N PRO A 39 -17.80 2.17 17.88
CA PRO A 39 -19.15 1.69 17.56
C PRO A 39 -19.53 1.80 16.07
N SER A 40 -18.99 2.82 15.36
CA SER A 40 -19.19 3.02 13.93
C SER A 40 -18.44 2.00 13.06
N GLY A 41 -17.51 1.24 13.64
CA GLY A 41 -16.59 0.35 12.93
C GLY A 41 -15.48 1.10 12.18
N ASP A 42 -14.61 0.33 11.53
CA ASP A 42 -13.65 0.88 10.58
C ASP A 42 -14.36 1.27 9.27
N LEU A 43 -14.07 2.46 8.72
CA LEU A 43 -14.65 2.94 7.47
C LEU A 43 -14.45 1.96 6.30
N SER A 44 -13.33 1.24 6.29
CA SER A 44 -13.01 0.25 5.26
C SER A 44 -13.99 -0.94 5.23
N ARG A 45 -14.77 -1.17 6.30
CA ARG A 45 -15.84 -2.20 6.32
C ARG A 45 -16.96 -1.87 5.31
N ARG A 46 -17.13 -0.59 4.95
CA ARG A 46 -18.15 -0.12 4.01
C ARG A 46 -17.64 -0.03 2.57
N ALA A 47 -16.33 -0.19 2.35
CA ALA A 47 -15.73 -0.07 1.03
C ALA A 47 -16.16 -1.19 0.07
N PHE A 48 -16.25 -0.86 -1.21
CA PHE A 48 -16.53 -1.81 -2.29
C PHE A 48 -15.22 -2.35 -2.90
N PRO A 49 -15.23 -3.55 -3.53
CA PRO A 49 -16.36 -4.48 -3.61
C PRO A 49 -16.65 -5.19 -2.27
N ARG A 50 -17.93 -5.55 -2.07
CA ARG A 50 -18.37 -6.37 -0.93
C ARG A 50 -18.64 -7.79 -1.39
N TYR A 51 -18.27 -8.73 -0.53
CA TYR A 51 -18.45 -10.17 -0.73
C TYR A 51 -19.24 -10.68 0.48
N GLY A 52 -20.46 -11.13 0.27
CA GLY A 52 -21.35 -11.46 1.36
C GLY A 52 -21.53 -10.29 2.34
N GLU A 53 -21.16 -10.49 3.59
CA GLU A 53 -21.27 -9.49 4.65
C GLU A 53 -20.04 -8.58 4.78
N ILE A 54 -18.95 -8.85 4.05
CA ILE A 54 -17.65 -8.25 4.33
C ILE A 54 -17.09 -7.48 3.12
N SER A 55 -16.35 -6.41 3.39
CA SER A 55 -15.60 -5.66 2.38
C SER A 55 -14.31 -6.38 2.00
N GLY A 56 -14.03 -6.50 0.70
CA GLY A 56 -12.73 -7.01 0.22
C GLY A 56 -11.57 -6.14 0.68
N TYR A 57 -11.76 -4.81 0.69
CA TYR A 57 -10.76 -3.87 1.16
C TYR A 57 -10.43 -4.05 2.65
N TYR A 58 -11.46 -4.16 3.50
CA TYR A 58 -11.27 -4.46 4.92
C TYR A 58 -10.56 -5.80 5.12
N SER A 59 -10.98 -6.83 4.40
CA SER A 59 -10.42 -8.18 4.49
C SER A 59 -8.93 -8.21 4.14
N GLN A 60 -8.53 -7.52 3.10
CA GLN A 60 -7.13 -7.44 2.69
C GLN A 60 -6.22 -6.90 3.80
N GLN A 61 -6.68 -5.93 4.57
CA GLN A 61 -5.87 -5.28 5.61
C GLN A 61 -6.04 -5.92 7.00
N ASN A 62 -7.11 -6.70 7.22
CA ASN A 62 -7.47 -7.12 8.58
C ASN A 62 -7.73 -8.62 8.75
N ALA A 63 -7.62 -9.44 7.70
CA ALA A 63 -7.76 -10.89 7.84
C ALA A 63 -6.70 -11.45 8.80
N GLY A 64 -7.15 -12.22 9.79
CA GLY A 64 -6.33 -12.81 10.84
C GLY A 64 -6.19 -11.96 12.11
N LYS A 65 -6.64 -10.69 12.12
CA LYS A 65 -6.67 -9.88 13.34
C LYS A 65 -7.88 -10.26 14.19
N ARG A 66 -7.71 -10.33 15.52
CA ARG A 66 -8.83 -10.37 16.45
C ARG A 66 -9.46 -8.97 16.53
N ASN A 67 -10.77 -8.89 16.75
CA ASN A 67 -11.48 -7.61 16.76
C ASN A 67 -12.22 -7.41 18.08
N VAL A 68 -11.94 -6.27 18.73
CA VAL A 68 -12.66 -5.78 19.89
C VAL A 68 -13.30 -4.44 19.54
N SER A 69 -14.60 -4.29 19.81
CA SER A 69 -15.31 -3.04 19.53
C SER A 69 -15.76 -2.37 20.82
N ILE A 70 -15.23 -1.16 21.04
CA ILE A 70 -15.44 -0.40 22.28
C ILE A 70 -15.77 1.05 21.99
N ASP A 71 -16.62 1.65 22.83
CA ASP A 71 -16.91 3.09 22.80
C ASP A 71 -16.08 3.83 23.84
N LEU A 72 -14.98 4.44 23.43
CA LEU A 72 -14.11 5.22 24.30
C LEU A 72 -14.79 6.45 24.94
N ASN A 73 -15.97 6.85 24.48
CA ASN A 73 -16.76 7.89 25.16
C ASN A 73 -17.37 7.39 26.47
N VAL A 74 -17.54 6.08 26.62
CA VAL A 74 -17.99 5.46 27.88
C VAL A 74 -16.78 5.27 28.80
N PRO A 75 -16.76 5.85 30.03
CA PRO A 75 -15.58 5.81 30.93
C PRO A 75 -15.04 4.38 31.15
N ARG A 76 -15.91 3.41 31.42
CA ARG A 76 -15.50 2.01 31.62
C ARG A 76 -14.85 1.35 30.41
N ALA A 77 -15.14 1.81 29.18
CA ALA A 77 -14.48 1.33 27.98
C ALA A 77 -13.01 1.77 27.92
N ARG A 78 -12.68 2.92 28.52
CA ARG A 78 -11.27 3.38 28.61
C ARG A 78 -10.44 2.50 29.54
N GLU A 79 -11.05 1.94 30.60
CA GLU A 79 -10.39 0.98 31.51
C GLU A 79 -10.02 -0.31 30.71
N VAL A 80 -10.92 -0.77 29.86
CA VAL A 80 -10.66 -1.92 28.95
C VAL A 80 -9.54 -1.61 27.98
N ALA A 81 -9.57 -0.43 27.34
CA ALA A 81 -8.52 -0.02 26.41
C ALA A 81 -7.16 0.13 27.10
N ALA A 82 -7.12 0.69 28.31
CA ALA A 82 -5.90 0.78 29.11
C ALA A 82 -5.35 -0.60 29.48
N ALA A 83 -6.20 -1.53 29.92
CA ALA A 83 -5.80 -2.90 30.21
C ALA A 83 -5.23 -3.63 28.98
N LEU A 84 -5.77 -3.39 27.79
CA LEU A 84 -5.18 -3.87 26.53
C LEU A 84 -3.79 -3.25 26.29
N CYS A 85 -3.65 -1.94 26.47
CA CYS A 85 -2.36 -1.25 26.30
C CYS A 85 -1.30 -1.73 27.29
N ASP A 86 -1.69 -2.08 28.53
CA ASP A 86 -0.78 -2.61 29.54
C ASP A 86 -0.19 -3.99 29.16
N THR A 87 -0.89 -4.77 28.34
CA THR A 87 -0.44 -6.07 27.85
C THR A 87 0.22 -6.00 26.46
N ALA A 88 0.23 -4.83 25.83
CA ALA A 88 0.73 -4.68 24.47
C ALA A 88 2.26 -4.63 24.42
N ASP A 89 2.86 -5.34 23.49
CA ASP A 89 4.26 -5.12 23.08
C ASP A 89 4.37 -3.94 22.13
N VAL A 90 3.36 -3.78 21.27
CA VAL A 90 3.30 -2.75 20.25
C VAL A 90 1.91 -2.12 20.23
N ILE A 91 1.85 -0.80 20.09
CA ILE A 91 0.62 -0.07 19.80
C ILE A 91 0.79 0.66 18.47
N VAL A 92 -0.23 0.55 17.62
CA VAL A 92 -0.29 1.25 16.32
C VAL A 92 -1.55 2.10 16.27
N GLU A 93 -1.39 3.39 15.97
CA GLU A 93 -2.51 4.30 15.73
C GLU A 93 -2.23 5.22 14.52
N ASN A 94 -3.30 5.73 13.90
CA ASN A 94 -3.18 6.69 12.80
C ASN A 94 -4.26 7.78 12.87
N PHE A 95 -4.60 8.20 14.06
CA PHE A 95 -5.50 9.32 14.31
C PHE A 95 -4.80 10.67 14.16
N ARG A 96 -5.57 11.73 14.27
CA ARG A 96 -5.00 13.07 14.38
C ARG A 96 -4.23 13.22 15.67
N PRO A 97 -3.13 13.99 15.68
CA PRO A 97 -2.37 14.25 16.88
C PRO A 97 -3.24 14.67 18.06
N GLY A 98 -3.06 13.98 19.19
CA GLY A 98 -3.79 14.23 20.42
C GLY A 98 -5.15 13.52 20.57
N ALA A 99 -5.62 12.80 19.54
CA ALA A 99 -6.92 12.11 19.65
C ALA A 99 -6.95 11.05 20.74
N LEU A 100 -5.94 10.21 20.87
CA LEU A 100 -5.86 9.20 21.94
C LEU A 100 -5.49 9.81 23.30
N ALA A 101 -4.80 10.94 23.34
CA ALA A 101 -4.53 11.68 24.58
C ALA A 101 -5.80 12.12 25.29
N ALA A 102 -6.86 12.46 24.55
CA ALA A 102 -8.17 12.79 25.12
C ALA A 102 -8.80 11.63 25.93
N PHE A 103 -8.34 10.40 25.69
CA PHE A 103 -8.79 9.20 26.39
C PHE A 103 -7.75 8.64 27.38
N GLY A 104 -6.58 9.28 27.53
CA GLY A 104 -5.48 8.80 28.35
C GLY A 104 -4.78 7.57 27.77
N LEU A 105 -4.76 7.45 26.44
CA LEU A 105 -4.20 6.32 25.70
C LEU A 105 -3.03 6.73 24.78
N ASP A 106 -2.46 7.91 24.99
CA ASP A 106 -1.24 8.35 24.30
C ASP A 106 0.02 7.66 24.88
N TYR A 107 1.13 7.84 24.21
CA TYR A 107 2.39 7.22 24.61
C TYR A 107 2.78 7.59 26.04
N GLU A 108 2.61 8.83 26.45
CA GLU A 108 2.99 9.31 27.80
C GLU A 108 2.20 8.57 28.89
N ALA A 109 0.89 8.43 28.71
CA ALA A 109 0.03 7.72 29.64
C ALA A 109 0.34 6.22 29.67
N VAL A 110 0.44 5.58 28.51
CA VAL A 110 0.68 4.13 28.39
C VAL A 110 2.07 3.75 28.88
N SER A 111 3.10 4.50 28.52
CA SER A 111 4.48 4.18 28.93
C SER A 111 4.73 4.36 30.43
N ALA A 112 3.85 5.04 31.16
CA ALA A 112 3.90 5.15 32.60
C ALA A 112 3.64 3.81 33.29
N THR A 113 2.77 2.97 32.73
CA THR A 113 2.43 1.62 33.26
C THR A 113 3.17 0.52 32.47
N ASN A 114 3.28 0.64 31.15
CA ASN A 114 3.96 -0.30 30.28
C ASN A 114 5.25 0.31 29.69
N ARG A 115 6.36 0.22 30.45
CA ARG A 115 7.67 0.79 30.04
C ARG A 115 8.30 0.13 28.83
N GLY A 116 7.83 -1.07 28.50
CA GLY A 116 8.35 -1.85 27.36
C GLY A 116 7.59 -1.61 26.06
N VAL A 117 6.55 -0.78 26.06
CA VAL A 117 5.71 -0.59 24.88
C VAL A 117 6.44 0.13 23.74
N VAL A 118 6.35 -0.40 22.53
CA VAL A 118 6.71 0.29 21.30
C VAL A 118 5.44 0.93 20.74
N TYR A 119 5.37 2.24 20.74
CA TYR A 119 4.17 2.99 20.36
C TYR A 119 4.40 3.74 19.06
N ALA A 120 3.66 3.40 18.00
CA ALA A 120 3.80 4.00 16.66
C ALA A 120 2.56 4.83 16.30
N SER A 121 2.77 6.13 16.11
CA SER A 121 1.78 7.06 15.57
C SER A 121 2.08 7.37 14.11
N ILE A 122 1.13 7.12 13.21
CA ILE A 122 1.25 7.41 11.79
C ILE A 122 0.32 8.58 11.45
N SER A 123 0.86 9.68 10.97
CA SER A 123 0.06 10.86 10.62
C SER A 123 0.56 11.53 9.35
N GLY A 124 -0.24 12.42 8.76
CA GLY A 124 0.13 13.08 7.50
C GLY A 124 1.43 13.86 7.57
N TYR A 125 1.60 14.64 8.66
CA TYR A 125 2.70 15.61 8.75
C TYR A 125 3.45 15.54 10.09
N GLY A 126 3.33 14.43 10.82
CA GLY A 126 3.94 14.22 12.13
C GLY A 126 3.11 14.76 13.29
N GLN A 127 3.53 14.41 14.50
CA GLN A 127 2.86 14.78 15.75
C GLN A 127 3.22 16.19 16.21
N HIS A 128 4.22 16.79 15.58
CA HIS A 128 4.77 18.11 15.92
C HIS A 128 4.78 19.05 14.71
N GLY A 129 5.12 20.33 14.95
CA GLY A 129 5.28 21.30 13.88
C GLY A 129 3.97 21.98 13.44
N PRO A 130 4.07 22.91 12.46
CA PRO A 130 2.98 23.80 12.08
C PRO A 130 1.81 23.08 11.37
N TRP A 131 2.07 21.93 10.77
CA TRP A 131 1.08 21.19 9.99
C TRP A 131 0.48 19.98 10.74
N ARG A 132 0.82 19.78 12.02
CA ARG A 132 0.35 18.63 12.80
C ARG A 132 -1.17 18.44 12.81
N SER A 133 -1.93 19.54 12.76
CA SER A 133 -3.41 19.52 12.79
C SER A 133 -4.04 19.46 11.40
N ARG A 134 -3.23 19.49 10.33
CA ARG A 134 -3.73 19.46 8.96
C ARG A 134 -4.30 18.09 8.63
N MET A 135 -5.46 18.07 7.96
CA MET A 135 -6.07 16.84 7.47
C MET A 135 -5.19 16.21 6.39
N ALA A 136 -5.05 14.91 6.44
CA ALA A 136 -4.22 14.17 5.50
C ALA A 136 -4.89 12.86 5.08
N TYR A 137 -4.87 12.63 3.78
CA TYR A 137 -5.10 11.35 3.12
C TYR A 137 -4.00 11.16 2.07
N ALA A 138 -3.77 9.93 1.62
CA ALA A 138 -2.69 9.68 0.66
C ALA A 138 -2.68 10.63 -0.55
N PRO A 139 -3.78 10.92 -1.25
CA PRO A 139 -3.75 11.84 -2.39
C PRO A 139 -3.31 13.25 -2.01
N THR A 140 -3.70 13.75 -0.83
CA THR A 140 -3.31 15.10 -0.39
C THR A 140 -1.83 15.16 -0.03
N VAL A 141 -1.31 14.13 0.65
CA VAL A 141 0.12 14.05 0.98
C VAL A 141 0.97 13.89 -0.29
N GLN A 142 0.56 13.03 -1.22
CA GLN A 142 1.25 12.83 -2.50
C GLN A 142 1.31 14.11 -3.34
N ALA A 143 0.24 14.91 -3.32
CA ALA A 143 0.22 16.20 -4.00
C ALA A 143 1.17 17.21 -3.35
N GLU A 144 1.16 17.33 -2.01
CA GLU A 144 1.99 18.29 -1.26
C GLU A 144 3.48 17.94 -1.30
N THR A 145 3.83 16.68 -1.46
CA THR A 145 5.22 16.20 -1.49
C THR A 145 5.82 16.14 -2.89
N GLY A 146 5.13 16.68 -3.89
CA GLY A 146 5.62 16.77 -5.26
C GLY A 146 5.41 15.53 -6.11
N ILE A 147 5.01 14.40 -5.55
CA ILE A 147 4.84 13.13 -6.29
C ILE A 147 3.82 13.28 -7.43
N THR A 148 2.69 13.96 -7.16
CA THR A 148 1.68 14.21 -8.20
C THR A 148 2.22 15.12 -9.30
N ALA A 149 2.97 16.17 -8.95
CA ALA A 149 3.57 17.09 -9.91
C ALA A 149 4.57 16.34 -10.80
N ASN A 150 5.48 15.57 -10.21
CA ASN A 150 6.47 14.78 -10.95
C ASN A 150 5.82 13.78 -11.91
N THR A 151 4.73 13.12 -11.49
CA THR A 151 4.01 12.18 -12.36
C THR A 151 3.39 12.89 -13.56
N VAL A 152 2.79 14.08 -13.35
CA VAL A 152 2.15 14.86 -14.42
C VAL A 152 3.19 15.43 -15.38
N GLU A 153 4.26 15.97 -14.86
CA GLU A 153 5.37 16.54 -15.65
C GLU A 153 6.03 15.43 -16.48
N HIS A 154 6.23 14.24 -15.89
CA HIS A 154 6.77 13.10 -16.60
C HIS A 154 5.96 12.70 -17.84
N PHE A 155 4.63 12.77 -17.76
CA PHE A 155 3.75 12.44 -18.88
C PHE A 155 3.45 13.62 -19.81
N ASP A 156 4.07 14.78 -19.58
CA ASP A 156 3.82 16.02 -20.33
C ASP A 156 2.33 16.39 -20.41
N ARG A 157 1.60 16.18 -19.30
CA ARG A 157 0.14 16.32 -19.19
C ARG A 157 -0.25 17.25 -18.05
N THR A 158 0.35 18.42 -18.00
CA THR A 158 0.12 19.42 -16.94
C THR A 158 -1.30 19.94 -16.86
N ASP A 159 -2.11 19.73 -17.90
CA ASP A 159 -3.53 20.08 -17.97
C ASP A 159 -4.46 19.03 -17.31
N GLN A 160 -3.95 17.84 -16.97
CA GLN A 160 -4.75 16.72 -16.48
C GLN A 160 -4.25 16.18 -15.14
N LEU A 161 -4.28 17.03 -14.10
CA LEU A 161 -3.98 16.57 -12.75
C LEU A 161 -4.93 15.46 -12.34
N ARG A 162 -4.38 14.30 -12.03
CA ARG A 162 -5.12 13.13 -11.51
C ARG A 162 -4.39 12.55 -10.33
N SER A 163 -5.15 12.11 -9.33
CA SER A 163 -4.58 11.30 -8.27
C SER A 163 -4.10 9.97 -8.82
N ASP A 164 -3.02 9.45 -8.25
CA ASP A 164 -2.60 8.09 -8.46
C ASP A 164 -3.72 7.10 -8.07
N SER A 165 -3.77 5.97 -8.75
CA SER A 165 -4.71 4.88 -8.43
C SER A 165 -4.37 4.18 -7.11
N LEU A 166 -3.18 4.38 -6.58
CA LEU A 166 -2.68 3.75 -5.36
C LEU A 166 -2.45 4.79 -4.26
N SER A 167 -2.76 4.42 -3.03
CA SER A 167 -2.50 5.20 -1.82
C SER A 167 -1.05 4.98 -1.33
N HIS A 168 -0.07 5.39 -2.14
CA HIS A 168 1.36 5.19 -1.86
C HIS A 168 1.76 5.73 -0.50
N ALA A 169 1.30 6.93 -0.14
CA ALA A 169 1.63 7.56 1.14
C ALA A 169 1.17 6.71 2.34
N ASP A 170 -0.02 6.11 2.27
CA ASP A 170 -0.49 5.19 3.32
C ASP A 170 0.35 3.91 3.37
N VAL A 171 0.50 3.23 2.24
CA VAL A 171 1.15 1.91 2.17
C VAL A 171 2.61 2.02 2.61
N TYR A 172 3.35 2.98 2.05
CA TYR A 172 4.77 3.15 2.41
C TYR A 172 4.93 3.59 3.87
N SER A 173 4.05 4.43 4.39
CA SER A 173 4.10 4.81 5.80
C SER A 173 3.81 3.64 6.73
N GLY A 174 2.87 2.77 6.39
CA GLY A 174 2.62 1.54 7.11
C GLY A 174 3.85 0.62 7.16
N LEU A 175 4.53 0.45 6.02
CA LEU A 175 5.76 -0.35 5.95
C LEU A 175 6.92 0.28 6.72
N HIS A 176 7.11 1.61 6.65
CA HIS A 176 8.15 2.30 7.42
C HIS A 176 7.88 2.24 8.92
N ALA A 177 6.61 2.34 9.34
CA ALA A 177 6.24 2.12 10.73
C ALA A 177 6.59 0.69 11.19
N ALA A 178 6.29 -0.33 10.38
CA ALA A 178 6.65 -1.71 10.69
C ALA A 178 8.17 -1.89 10.81
N ILE A 179 8.97 -1.31 9.91
CA ILE A 179 10.45 -1.34 9.98
C ILE A 179 10.93 -0.69 11.30
N ALA A 180 10.41 0.50 11.65
CA ALA A 180 10.79 1.18 12.87
C ALA A 180 10.38 0.40 14.14
N ILE A 181 9.19 -0.22 14.14
CA ILE A 181 8.73 -1.09 15.22
C ILE A 181 9.68 -2.29 15.39
N LEU A 182 10.07 -2.98 14.31
CA LEU A 182 11.00 -4.11 14.36
C LEU A 182 12.37 -3.69 14.93
N ALA A 183 12.87 -2.52 14.55
CA ALA A 183 14.11 -1.96 15.11
C ALA A 183 13.97 -1.70 16.62
N CYS A 184 12.86 -1.09 17.06
CA CYS A 184 12.59 -0.82 18.48
C CYS A 184 12.38 -2.10 19.30
N LEU A 185 11.73 -3.13 18.74
CA LEU A 185 11.62 -4.44 19.38
C LEU A 185 13.00 -5.10 19.56
N THR A 186 13.88 -4.97 18.57
CA THR A 186 15.26 -5.44 18.63
C THR A 186 16.06 -4.69 19.72
N GLU A 187 15.91 -3.38 19.84
CA GLU A 187 16.52 -2.58 20.87
C GLU A 187 15.96 -2.95 22.26
N ARG A 188 14.63 -3.11 22.37
CA ARG A 188 13.96 -3.50 23.61
C ARG A 188 14.47 -4.83 24.15
N ALA A 189 14.76 -5.81 23.29
CA ALA A 189 15.31 -7.09 23.69
C ALA A 189 16.64 -6.95 24.46
N ARG A 190 17.40 -5.86 24.23
CA ARG A 190 18.66 -5.57 24.92
C ARG A 190 18.49 -4.65 26.12
N THR A 191 17.53 -3.73 26.06
CA THR A 191 17.42 -2.63 27.04
C THR A 191 16.25 -2.79 28.00
N GLY A 192 15.27 -3.61 27.65
CA GLY A 192 13.99 -3.73 28.37
C GLY A 192 13.07 -2.51 28.20
N LYS A 193 13.46 -1.52 27.39
CA LYS A 193 12.71 -0.26 27.22
C LYS A 193 12.02 -0.23 25.87
N GLY A 194 10.77 0.24 25.87
CA GLY A 194 10.03 0.59 24.66
C GLY A 194 10.45 1.94 24.10
N GLN A 195 9.79 2.36 23.03
CA GLN A 195 10.11 3.59 22.30
C GLN A 195 8.84 4.20 21.68
N TYR A 196 8.81 5.52 21.57
CA TYR A 196 7.82 6.22 20.76
C TYR A 196 8.33 6.43 19.33
N ILE A 197 7.45 6.20 18.35
CA ILE A 197 7.74 6.34 16.92
C ILE A 197 6.72 7.29 16.31
N ASP A 198 7.17 8.42 15.81
CA ASP A 198 6.37 9.37 15.03
C ASP A 198 6.68 9.19 13.54
N VAL A 199 5.72 8.71 12.76
CA VAL A 199 5.85 8.49 11.31
C VAL A 199 5.02 9.52 10.57
N ALA A 200 5.70 10.46 9.91
CA ALA A 200 5.06 11.45 9.05
C ALA A 200 5.00 10.94 7.61
N MET A 201 3.79 10.77 7.07
CA MET A 201 3.58 10.32 5.68
C MET A 201 4.33 11.20 4.67
N ALA A 202 4.37 12.52 4.89
CA ALA A 202 5.09 13.45 4.02
C ALA A 202 6.61 13.18 4.00
N ALA A 203 7.21 12.88 5.16
CA ALA A 203 8.63 12.54 5.24
C ALA A 203 8.92 11.18 4.56
N VAL A 204 8.01 10.22 4.72
CA VAL A 204 8.12 8.93 4.04
C VAL A 204 8.08 9.12 2.52
N MET A 205 7.16 9.94 1.98
CA MET A 205 7.07 10.17 0.54
C MET A 205 8.34 10.78 -0.05
N LEU A 206 9.01 11.66 0.67
CA LEU A 206 10.33 12.15 0.26
C LEU A 206 11.39 11.05 0.32
N SER A 207 11.36 10.20 1.36
CA SER A 207 12.35 9.12 1.56
C SER A 207 12.25 8.00 0.52
N VAL A 208 11.06 7.71 0.01
CA VAL A 208 10.86 6.65 -1.00
C VAL A 208 11.03 7.13 -2.44
N ASN A 209 11.13 8.43 -2.65
CA ASN A 209 11.44 8.98 -3.97
C ASN A 209 12.95 8.89 -4.21
N GLU A 210 13.38 7.88 -4.98
CA GLU A 210 14.79 7.64 -5.31
C GLU A 210 15.43 8.78 -6.12
N ARG A 211 14.63 9.72 -6.63
CA ARG A 211 15.08 10.86 -7.46
C ARG A 211 14.99 12.21 -6.78
N VAL A 212 14.54 12.24 -5.55
CA VAL A 212 14.38 13.51 -4.80
C VAL A 212 15.65 14.36 -4.78
N HIS A 213 16.84 13.75 -4.84
CA HIS A 213 18.12 14.47 -4.92
C HIS A 213 18.26 15.32 -6.19
N ALA A 214 17.68 14.86 -7.31
CA ALA A 214 17.67 15.64 -8.55
C ALA A 214 16.70 16.82 -8.46
N ASP A 215 15.51 16.59 -7.89
CA ASP A 215 14.50 17.63 -7.71
C ASP A 215 14.93 18.71 -6.68
N LEU A 216 15.80 18.33 -5.72
CA LEU A 216 16.39 19.24 -4.73
C LEU A 216 17.67 19.91 -5.23
N SER A 217 18.17 19.56 -6.41
CA SER A 217 19.35 20.17 -7.02
C SER A 217 18.95 21.39 -7.84
N ASP A 218 19.81 22.42 -7.83
CA ASP A 218 19.71 23.56 -8.74
C ASP A 218 20.31 23.26 -10.13
N GLU A 219 20.81 22.03 -10.35
CA GLU A 219 21.43 21.62 -11.60
C GLU A 219 20.41 21.05 -12.58
N GLU A 220 20.43 21.51 -13.82
CA GLU A 220 19.65 20.90 -14.89
C GLU A 220 20.23 19.55 -15.29
N LEU A 221 19.39 18.51 -15.30
CA LEU A 221 19.81 17.14 -15.68
C LEU A 221 20.17 17.00 -17.17
N GLY A 222 19.80 17.95 -18.02
CA GLY A 222 20.04 17.92 -19.46
C GLY A 222 19.36 16.74 -20.15
N ALA A 223 19.98 16.31 -21.27
CA ALA A 223 19.48 15.19 -22.08
C ALA A 223 19.99 13.81 -21.60
N GLU A 224 20.95 13.76 -20.68
CA GLU A 224 21.47 12.50 -20.18
C GLU A 224 20.42 11.82 -19.29
N ARG A 225 20.18 10.55 -19.56
CA ARG A 225 19.16 9.77 -18.87
C ARG A 225 19.77 8.62 -18.08
N PRO A 226 19.22 8.27 -16.93
CA PRO A 226 19.68 7.11 -16.18
C PRO A 226 19.53 5.83 -17.00
N ILE A 227 20.38 4.84 -16.73
CA ILE A 227 20.34 3.53 -17.42
C ILE A 227 19.00 2.82 -17.20
N LEU A 228 18.46 2.94 -16.00
CA LEU A 228 17.14 2.48 -15.63
C LEU A 228 16.31 3.71 -15.26
N GLY A 229 15.27 3.97 -15.99
CA GLY A 229 14.52 5.17 -15.78
C GLY A 229 13.09 5.09 -16.26
N ALA A 230 12.18 5.67 -15.48
CA ALA A 230 10.77 5.72 -15.82
C ALA A 230 10.46 6.77 -16.90
N THR A 231 11.33 7.79 -17.08
CA THR A 231 10.99 8.97 -17.88
C THR A 231 10.99 8.75 -19.40
N ASP A 232 11.79 7.81 -19.89
CA ASP A 232 11.82 7.45 -21.30
C ASP A 232 11.93 5.92 -21.50
N GLY A 233 11.52 5.17 -20.46
CA GLY A 233 11.36 3.73 -20.52
C GLY A 233 10.22 3.40 -21.47
N PRO A 234 10.53 2.86 -22.67
CA PRO A 234 9.52 2.73 -23.71
C PRO A 234 8.56 1.57 -23.43
N PHE A 235 7.33 1.77 -23.86
CA PHE A 235 6.41 0.68 -24.11
C PHE A 235 6.46 0.31 -25.59
N PHE A 236 6.52 -0.99 -25.85
CA PHE A 236 6.50 -1.54 -27.19
C PHE A 236 5.31 -2.46 -27.40
N VAL A 237 5.03 -2.73 -28.68
CA VAL A 237 4.02 -3.71 -29.09
C VAL A 237 4.74 -4.93 -29.64
N GLY A 238 4.49 -6.08 -29.06
CA GLY A 238 5.04 -7.36 -29.47
C GLY A 238 4.52 -7.85 -30.82
N PRO A 239 5.03 -9.00 -31.32
CA PRO A 239 4.71 -9.53 -32.65
C PRO A 239 3.22 -9.78 -32.87
N HIS A 240 2.45 -10.10 -31.82
CA HIS A 240 1.01 -10.40 -31.92
C HIS A 240 0.13 -9.36 -31.19
N GLY A 241 0.67 -8.16 -30.91
CA GLY A 241 -0.07 -7.08 -30.27
C GLY A 241 0.06 -7.03 -28.75
N GLU A 242 0.92 -7.84 -28.14
CA GLU A 242 1.24 -7.78 -26.74
C GLU A 242 1.88 -6.44 -26.40
N ARG A 243 1.49 -5.84 -25.29
CA ARG A 243 2.14 -4.62 -24.79
C ARG A 243 3.15 -5.01 -23.73
N PHE A 244 4.35 -4.47 -23.82
CA PHE A 244 5.39 -4.69 -22.83
C PHE A 244 6.21 -3.44 -22.58
N ALA A 245 6.74 -3.32 -21.36
CA ALA A 245 7.66 -2.28 -20.94
C ALA A 245 9.10 -2.76 -21.06
N SER A 246 10.00 -1.86 -21.46
CA SER A 246 11.43 -1.99 -21.24
C SER A 246 11.90 -0.82 -20.37
N PRO A 247 12.52 -1.05 -19.21
CA PRO A 247 12.89 0.03 -18.28
C PRO A 247 14.15 0.78 -18.72
N MET A 248 14.85 0.31 -19.75
CA MET A 248 16.11 0.93 -20.16
C MET A 248 15.84 2.14 -21.04
N SER A 249 16.48 3.27 -20.69
CA SER A 249 16.44 4.51 -21.48
C SER A 249 16.92 4.30 -22.91
N LEU A 250 16.17 4.80 -23.90
CA LEU A 250 16.61 4.85 -25.30
C LEU A 250 17.64 5.96 -25.54
N VAL A 251 17.66 6.97 -24.67
CA VAL A 251 18.45 8.19 -24.85
C VAL A 251 19.83 8.07 -24.20
N GLY A 252 19.92 7.45 -23.03
CA GLY A 252 21.12 7.42 -22.21
C GLY A 252 22.35 6.79 -22.89
N SER A 253 23.51 7.38 -22.66
CA SER A 253 24.77 6.91 -23.25
C SER A 253 25.15 5.50 -22.82
N MET A 254 24.73 5.11 -21.61
CA MET A 254 25.03 3.78 -21.06
C MET A 254 24.03 2.72 -21.51
N SER A 255 22.77 3.09 -21.77
CA SER A 255 21.68 2.15 -22.09
C SER A 255 21.51 1.90 -23.58
N PHE A 256 21.68 2.90 -24.42
CA PHE A 256 21.53 2.78 -25.87
C PHE A 256 22.38 1.66 -26.52
N PRO A 257 23.65 1.43 -26.12
CA PRO A 257 24.46 0.34 -26.66
C PRO A 257 23.85 -1.05 -26.48
N PHE A 258 23.04 -1.29 -25.47
CA PHE A 258 22.36 -2.57 -25.25
C PHE A 258 21.33 -2.84 -26.35
N TYR A 259 20.57 -1.81 -26.75
CA TYR A 259 19.64 -1.92 -27.88
C TYR A 259 20.36 -2.17 -29.20
N LEU A 260 21.51 -1.52 -29.42
CA LEU A 260 22.33 -1.79 -30.61
C LEU A 260 22.81 -3.25 -30.65
N ALA A 261 23.20 -3.79 -29.50
CA ALA A 261 23.62 -5.18 -29.36
C ALA A 261 22.44 -6.15 -29.60
N ALA A 262 21.28 -5.89 -28.98
CA ALA A 262 20.08 -6.70 -29.17
C ALA A 262 19.64 -6.76 -30.65
N MET A 263 19.61 -5.64 -31.30
CA MET A 263 19.24 -5.52 -32.71
C MET A 263 20.36 -6.00 -33.69
N ARG A 264 21.59 -6.19 -33.20
CA ARG A 264 22.79 -6.40 -34.01
C ARG A 264 22.99 -5.27 -35.04
N ARG A 265 22.66 -4.03 -34.67
CA ARG A 265 22.68 -2.82 -35.49
C ARG A 265 23.68 -1.77 -35.02
N PRO A 266 25.02 -2.07 -35.04
CA PRO A 266 26.02 -1.07 -34.61
C PRO A 266 26.08 0.14 -35.57
N ASP A 267 25.49 0.08 -36.73
CA ASP A 267 25.35 1.18 -37.68
C ASP A 267 24.50 2.32 -37.13
N LEU A 268 23.46 2.02 -36.33
CA LEU A 268 22.61 3.04 -35.68
C LEU A 268 23.40 3.90 -34.70
N GLY A 269 24.46 3.38 -34.09
CA GLY A 269 25.37 4.17 -33.21
C GLY A 269 26.22 5.20 -34.00
N ARG A 270 26.21 5.13 -35.34
CA ARG A 270 26.87 6.07 -36.26
C ARG A 270 25.86 6.92 -37.05
N ASP A 271 24.58 6.68 -36.89
CA ASP A 271 23.53 7.46 -37.53
C ASP A 271 23.55 8.89 -36.99
N PRO A 272 23.63 9.93 -37.83
CA PRO A 272 23.66 11.32 -37.37
C PRO A 272 22.50 11.71 -36.45
N ARG A 273 21.37 11.03 -36.54
CA ARG A 273 20.20 11.26 -35.71
C ARG A 273 20.37 10.78 -34.26
N PHE A 274 21.29 9.80 -34.02
CA PHE A 274 21.38 9.06 -32.76
C PHE A 274 22.76 9.13 -32.10
N LEU A 275 23.69 9.96 -32.61
CA LEU A 275 25.08 10.04 -32.15
C LEU A 275 25.23 10.43 -30.68
N THR A 276 24.42 11.37 -30.20
CA THR A 276 24.48 11.86 -28.81
C THR A 276 23.15 11.74 -28.12
N PRO A 277 23.10 11.79 -26.74
CA PRO A 277 21.86 11.80 -26.00
C PRO A 277 20.88 12.89 -26.47
N GLU A 278 21.36 14.11 -26.75
CA GLU A 278 20.53 15.22 -27.21
C GLU A 278 19.91 14.93 -28.59
N LEU A 279 20.66 14.30 -29.47
CA LEU A 279 20.17 13.92 -30.79
C LEU A 279 19.17 12.77 -30.69
N ARG A 280 19.42 11.79 -29.83
CA ARG A 280 18.46 10.71 -29.57
C ARG A 280 17.16 11.25 -28.97
N LEU A 281 17.24 12.17 -28.01
CA LEU A 281 16.07 12.82 -27.43
C LEU A 281 15.25 13.57 -28.47
N ARG A 282 15.91 14.35 -29.34
CA ARG A 282 15.24 15.07 -30.44
C ARG A 282 14.60 14.14 -31.47
N ASN A 283 15.14 12.96 -31.65
CA ASN A 283 14.68 11.97 -32.63
C ASN A 283 14.12 10.71 -31.94
N LEU A 284 13.55 10.87 -30.74
CA LEU A 284 13.11 9.76 -29.90
C LEU A 284 12.06 8.89 -30.61
N ASP A 285 11.07 9.52 -31.26
CA ASP A 285 10.04 8.81 -32.03
C ASP A 285 10.64 7.99 -33.18
N ALA A 286 11.63 8.55 -33.88
CA ALA A 286 12.31 7.82 -34.96
C ALA A 286 13.12 6.64 -34.42
N LEU A 287 13.77 6.81 -33.26
CA LEU A 287 14.50 5.72 -32.60
C LEU A 287 13.56 4.63 -32.11
N HIS A 288 12.48 5.04 -31.44
CA HIS A 288 11.43 4.13 -30.99
C HIS A 288 10.84 3.33 -32.17
N HIS A 289 10.55 4.00 -33.29
CA HIS A 289 10.02 3.35 -34.46
C HIS A 289 10.98 2.30 -35.06
N VAL A 290 12.28 2.60 -35.16
CA VAL A 290 13.29 1.64 -35.61
C VAL A 290 13.34 0.39 -34.74
N ILE A 291 13.25 0.56 -33.43
CA ILE A 291 13.24 -0.57 -32.50
C ILE A 291 11.91 -1.33 -32.59
N GLN A 292 10.80 -0.64 -32.74
CA GLN A 292 9.48 -1.26 -32.89
C GLN A 292 9.39 -2.10 -34.19
N GLU A 293 9.92 -1.60 -35.31
CA GLU A 293 9.98 -2.39 -36.58
C GLU A 293 10.81 -3.65 -36.39
N TRP A 294 11.95 -3.56 -35.69
CA TRP A 294 12.77 -4.71 -35.37
C TRP A 294 12.04 -5.74 -34.51
N ILE A 295 11.30 -5.30 -33.49
CA ILE A 295 10.48 -6.16 -32.63
C ILE A 295 9.48 -6.96 -33.46
N TRP A 296 8.84 -6.35 -34.43
CA TRP A 296 7.87 -7.02 -35.28
C TRP A 296 8.47 -8.05 -36.27
N THR A 297 9.79 -8.16 -36.34
CA THR A 297 10.45 -9.24 -37.12
C THR A 297 10.46 -10.58 -36.39
N PHE A 298 10.14 -10.62 -35.09
CA PHE A 298 10.11 -11.85 -34.30
C PHE A 298 8.81 -12.63 -34.51
N ALA A 299 8.91 -13.96 -34.36
CA ALA A 299 7.74 -14.83 -34.51
C ALA A 299 6.77 -14.73 -33.31
N ASP A 300 7.32 -14.51 -32.08
CA ASP A 300 6.59 -14.48 -30.81
C ASP A 300 7.38 -13.75 -29.73
N MET A 301 6.73 -13.55 -28.58
CA MET A 301 7.36 -12.89 -27.41
C MET A 301 8.48 -13.74 -26.81
N GLU A 302 8.40 -15.07 -26.86
CA GLU A 302 9.43 -15.96 -26.26
C GLU A 302 10.78 -15.77 -26.97
N THR A 303 10.78 -15.75 -28.31
CA THR A 303 11.99 -15.52 -29.11
C THR A 303 12.52 -14.10 -28.97
N LEU A 304 11.63 -13.10 -28.83
CA LEU A 304 12.00 -11.71 -28.58
C LEU A 304 12.63 -11.55 -27.18
N ASP A 305 11.99 -12.09 -26.14
CA ASP A 305 12.49 -12.01 -24.78
C ASP A 305 13.86 -12.69 -24.64
N ALA A 306 14.06 -13.85 -25.26
CA ALA A 306 15.35 -14.52 -25.29
C ALA A 306 16.48 -13.64 -25.90
N GLN A 307 16.15 -12.91 -26.99
CA GLN A 307 17.10 -11.99 -27.64
C GLN A 307 17.40 -10.77 -26.80
N LEU A 308 16.40 -10.23 -26.10
CA LEU A 308 16.55 -9.09 -25.20
C LEU A 308 17.32 -9.49 -23.92
N ASP A 309 17.06 -10.68 -23.37
CA ASP A 309 17.78 -11.23 -22.22
C ASP A 309 19.26 -11.47 -22.53
N GLU A 310 19.60 -11.98 -23.75
CA GLU A 310 20.99 -12.11 -24.18
C GLU A 310 21.70 -10.75 -24.15
N ALA A 311 20.99 -9.70 -24.54
CA ALA A 311 21.49 -8.32 -24.53
C ALA A 311 21.36 -7.63 -23.16
N LYS A 312 20.88 -8.33 -22.11
CA LYS A 312 20.68 -7.78 -20.76
C LYS A 312 19.63 -6.66 -20.70
N ILE A 313 18.64 -6.71 -21.55
CA ILE A 313 17.49 -5.83 -21.54
C ILE A 313 16.32 -6.56 -20.89
N ALA A 314 15.92 -6.12 -19.71
CA ALA A 314 14.74 -6.65 -19.05
C ALA A 314 13.46 -6.22 -19.78
N THR A 315 12.46 -7.09 -19.76
CA THR A 315 11.12 -6.81 -20.28
C THR A 315 10.06 -7.18 -19.28
N GLY A 316 8.90 -6.53 -19.39
CA GLY A 316 7.74 -6.83 -18.56
C GLY A 316 6.46 -6.67 -19.35
N GLN A 317 5.74 -7.75 -19.63
CA GLN A 317 4.46 -7.68 -20.30
C GLN A 317 3.41 -6.95 -19.47
N VAL A 318 2.69 -6.02 -20.08
CA VAL A 318 1.57 -5.32 -19.43
C VAL A 318 0.39 -6.27 -19.27
N ARG A 319 0.10 -6.64 -18.03
CA ARG A 319 -0.99 -7.55 -17.66
C ARG A 319 -1.93 -6.89 -16.68
N SER A 320 -3.18 -7.31 -16.68
CA SER A 320 -4.06 -7.01 -15.57
C SER A 320 -3.64 -7.78 -14.31
N ILE A 321 -4.01 -7.25 -13.14
CA ILE A 321 -3.77 -7.96 -11.85
C ILE A 321 -4.38 -9.36 -11.89
N LYS A 322 -5.56 -9.53 -12.50
CA LYS A 322 -6.24 -10.81 -12.61
C LYS A 322 -5.46 -11.83 -13.46
N GLU A 323 -4.89 -11.41 -14.58
CA GLU A 323 -4.04 -12.24 -15.43
C GLU A 323 -2.77 -12.65 -14.70
N PHE A 324 -2.08 -11.69 -14.08
CA PHE A 324 -0.86 -11.96 -13.31
C PHE A 324 -1.12 -12.93 -12.15
N ALA A 325 -2.19 -12.70 -11.39
CA ALA A 325 -2.57 -13.54 -10.25
C ALA A 325 -3.00 -14.98 -10.66
N ALA A 326 -3.40 -15.18 -11.91
CA ALA A 326 -3.73 -16.51 -12.45
C ALA A 326 -2.51 -17.26 -13.01
N GLY A 327 -1.36 -16.61 -13.14
CA GLY A 327 -0.13 -17.17 -13.70
C GLY A 327 0.55 -18.21 -12.79
N ASP A 328 1.46 -18.99 -13.39
CA ASP A 328 2.20 -20.05 -12.69
C ASP A 328 3.04 -19.49 -11.54
N TRP A 329 3.75 -18.41 -11.78
CA TRP A 329 4.55 -17.74 -10.77
C TRP A 329 3.73 -17.36 -9.54
N ALA A 330 2.55 -16.78 -9.73
CA ALA A 330 1.70 -16.38 -8.61
C ALA A 330 1.17 -17.58 -7.81
N ARG A 331 0.92 -18.72 -8.47
CA ARG A 331 0.55 -19.98 -7.82
C ARG A 331 1.73 -20.58 -7.03
N GLU A 332 2.90 -20.68 -7.63
CA GLU A 332 4.10 -21.22 -6.98
C GLU A 332 4.53 -20.37 -5.79
N TRP A 333 4.42 -19.04 -5.92
CA TRP A 333 4.76 -18.10 -4.85
C TRP A 333 3.69 -18.01 -3.75
N ASN A 334 2.50 -18.55 -3.96
CA ASN A 334 1.33 -18.30 -3.11
C ASN A 334 1.05 -16.78 -2.95
N ALA A 335 1.21 -16.03 -4.06
CA ALA A 335 1.06 -14.58 -4.08
C ALA A 335 -0.38 -14.11 -3.82
N VAL A 336 -1.36 -15.01 -4.00
CA VAL A 336 -2.77 -14.79 -3.72
C VAL A 336 -3.29 -15.91 -2.85
N ARG A 337 -3.97 -15.55 -1.76
CA ARG A 337 -4.67 -16.49 -0.90
C ARG A 337 -6.17 -16.28 -0.99
N THR A 338 -6.92 -17.33 -0.74
CA THR A 338 -8.39 -17.33 -0.69
C THR A 338 -8.84 -17.43 0.75
N ILE A 339 -9.77 -16.59 1.16
CA ILE A 339 -10.41 -16.63 2.48
C ILE A 339 -11.92 -16.69 2.31
N SER A 340 -12.65 -17.20 3.32
CA SER A 340 -14.12 -17.22 3.32
C SER A 340 -14.70 -15.80 3.42
N ASP A 341 -15.78 -15.54 2.68
CA ASP A 341 -16.63 -14.35 2.83
C ASP A 341 -17.67 -14.47 3.96
N ARG A 342 -17.63 -15.58 4.71
CA ARG A 342 -18.54 -15.96 5.80
C ARG A 342 -19.98 -16.25 5.39
N THR A 343 -20.29 -16.26 4.10
CA THR A 343 -21.64 -16.56 3.56
C THR A 343 -21.65 -17.75 2.59
N GLY A 344 -20.52 -18.46 2.49
CA GLY A 344 -20.32 -19.60 1.61
C GLY A 344 -19.61 -19.26 0.30
N GLY A 345 -19.20 -18.01 0.12
CA GLY A 345 -18.34 -17.54 -0.97
C GLY A 345 -16.90 -17.33 -0.52
N GLU A 346 -16.09 -16.81 -1.44
CA GLU A 346 -14.64 -16.66 -1.28
C GLU A 346 -14.20 -15.23 -1.64
N ILE A 347 -13.15 -14.76 -0.95
CA ILE A 347 -12.45 -13.51 -1.24
C ILE A 347 -10.99 -13.83 -1.52
N LYS A 348 -10.47 -13.33 -2.64
CA LYS A 348 -9.04 -13.39 -2.94
C LYS A 348 -8.35 -12.15 -2.43
N ILE A 349 -7.31 -12.33 -1.65
CA ILE A 349 -6.47 -11.25 -1.09
C ILE A 349 -5.00 -11.59 -1.33
N PRO A 350 -4.08 -10.60 -1.30
CA PRO A 350 -2.65 -10.88 -1.39
C PRO A 350 -2.17 -11.87 -0.34
N GLY A 351 -1.30 -12.77 -0.74
CA GLY A 351 -0.51 -13.61 0.15
C GLY A 351 0.61 -12.83 0.84
N ARG A 352 1.44 -13.52 1.62
CA ARG A 352 2.64 -12.92 2.21
C ARG A 352 3.67 -12.64 1.12
N PRO A 353 4.33 -11.46 1.12
CA PRO A 353 5.30 -11.11 0.09
C PRO A 353 6.70 -11.71 0.33
N TRP A 354 6.88 -12.57 1.32
CA TRP A 354 8.13 -13.23 1.66
C TRP A 354 7.93 -14.69 2.06
N HIS A 355 8.99 -15.48 1.90
CA HIS A 355 9.10 -16.83 2.44
C HIS A 355 10.32 -16.90 3.36
N PHE A 356 10.21 -17.60 4.47
CA PHE A 356 11.34 -17.97 5.31
C PHE A 356 11.71 -19.42 5.02
N ALA A 357 12.99 -19.76 5.09
CA ALA A 357 13.52 -21.08 4.66
C ALA A 357 12.81 -22.29 5.28
N ASP A 358 12.34 -22.15 6.52
CA ASP A 358 11.76 -23.23 7.30
C ASP A 358 10.24 -23.05 7.54
N GLN A 359 9.56 -22.24 6.73
CA GLN A 359 8.14 -21.96 6.95
C GLN A 359 7.21 -23.01 6.38
N ILE A 360 6.25 -23.41 7.23
CA ILE A 360 5.01 -24.08 6.83
C ILE A 360 4.11 -23.04 6.14
N ALA A 361 3.37 -23.48 5.13
CA ALA A 361 2.38 -22.66 4.46
C ALA A 361 1.48 -21.90 5.47
N PRO A 362 1.09 -20.66 5.18
CA PRO A 362 0.21 -19.91 6.08
C PRO A 362 -1.08 -20.70 6.32
N ASP A 363 -1.61 -20.55 7.53
CA ASP A 363 -2.94 -21.03 7.87
C ASP A 363 -3.96 -20.34 6.97
N ASP A 364 -4.59 -21.08 6.08
CA ASP A 364 -5.55 -20.56 5.10
C ASP A 364 -6.87 -20.11 5.76
N GLU A 365 -7.08 -20.41 7.04
CA GLU A 365 -8.30 -20.09 7.78
C GLU A 365 -8.33 -18.67 8.41
N GLN A 366 -7.36 -17.82 8.13
CA GLN A 366 -7.35 -16.45 8.65
C GLN A 366 -8.49 -15.61 8.06
N LEU A 367 -9.61 -15.53 8.75
CA LEU A 367 -10.77 -14.74 8.35
C LEU A 367 -10.62 -13.29 8.80
N ALA A 368 -11.30 -12.38 8.07
CA ALA A 368 -11.51 -11.04 8.59
C ALA A 368 -12.63 -11.07 9.64
N ALA A 369 -12.32 -10.59 10.83
CA ALA A 369 -13.25 -10.63 11.95
C ALA A 369 -14.46 -9.70 11.74
N ARG A 370 -15.64 -10.12 12.22
CA ARG A 370 -16.76 -9.21 12.41
C ARG A 370 -16.43 -8.19 13.50
N GLN A 371 -17.09 -7.06 13.51
CA GLN A 371 -16.92 -6.05 14.54
C GLN A 371 -17.29 -6.63 15.91
N GLY A 372 -16.38 -6.54 16.88
CA GLY A 372 -16.57 -7.04 18.23
C GLY A 372 -16.57 -8.56 18.38
N GLU A 373 -16.22 -9.32 17.35
CA GLU A 373 -16.28 -10.80 17.32
C GLU A 373 -15.50 -11.44 18.49
N HIS A 374 -14.41 -10.82 18.91
CA HIS A 374 -13.52 -11.37 19.93
C HIS A 374 -13.60 -10.63 21.27
N ASN A 375 -14.67 -9.83 21.49
CA ASN A 375 -14.84 -9.07 22.73
C ASN A 375 -14.70 -9.97 23.96
N THR A 376 -15.51 -11.05 24.04
CA THR A 376 -15.53 -11.94 25.20
C THR A 376 -14.22 -12.67 25.39
N GLU A 377 -13.64 -13.18 24.31
CA GLU A 377 -12.37 -13.92 24.33
C GLU A 377 -11.24 -13.03 24.86
N VAL A 378 -11.03 -11.88 24.23
CA VAL A 378 -9.93 -10.97 24.56
C VAL A 378 -10.09 -10.40 25.97
N LEU A 379 -11.30 -10.02 26.38
CA LEU A 379 -11.51 -9.49 27.73
C LEU A 379 -11.33 -10.57 28.80
N SER A 380 -11.74 -11.81 28.52
CA SER A 380 -11.51 -12.93 29.45
C SER A 380 -10.01 -13.20 29.65
N GLU A 381 -9.18 -13.10 28.60
CA GLU A 381 -7.72 -13.19 28.71
C GLU A 381 -7.13 -12.08 29.57
N LEU A 382 -7.75 -10.90 29.58
CA LEU A 382 -7.36 -9.77 30.44
C LEU A 382 -7.84 -9.91 31.89
N GLY A 383 -8.59 -10.98 32.20
CA GLY A 383 -9.08 -11.28 33.54
C GLY A 383 -10.46 -10.71 33.85
N PHE A 384 -11.18 -10.14 32.89
CA PHE A 384 -12.56 -9.71 33.11
C PHE A 384 -13.47 -10.92 33.25
N SER A 385 -14.30 -10.93 34.28
CA SER A 385 -15.32 -11.97 34.51
C SER A 385 -16.46 -11.85 33.49
N ALA A 386 -17.20 -12.92 33.26
CA ALA A 386 -18.38 -12.91 32.39
C ALA A 386 -19.43 -11.89 32.85
N ALA A 387 -19.55 -11.64 34.16
CA ALA A 387 -20.47 -10.64 34.71
C ALA A 387 -20.02 -9.19 34.39
N GLU A 388 -18.72 -8.91 34.42
CA GLU A 388 -18.16 -7.62 34.03
C GLU A 388 -18.29 -7.36 32.53
N ILE A 389 -18.02 -8.39 31.70
CA ILE A 389 -18.20 -8.29 30.25
C ILE A 389 -19.65 -7.99 29.92
N SER A 390 -20.62 -8.73 30.53
CA SER A 390 -22.05 -8.46 30.33
C SER A 390 -22.45 -7.05 30.80
N ALA A 391 -21.85 -6.54 31.89
CA ALA A 391 -22.11 -5.20 32.33
C ALA A 391 -21.53 -4.12 31.37
N LEU A 392 -20.39 -4.37 30.75
CA LEU A 392 -19.80 -3.52 29.73
C LEU A 392 -20.66 -3.49 28.46
N GLU A 393 -21.21 -4.63 28.05
CA GLU A 393 -22.17 -4.73 26.92
C GLU A 393 -23.47 -3.98 27.25
N ALA A 394 -24.04 -4.19 28.43
CA ALA A 394 -25.27 -3.52 28.85
C ALA A 394 -25.13 -2.00 28.95
N SER A 395 -23.94 -1.50 29.29
CA SER A 395 -23.63 -0.06 29.36
C SER A 395 -23.35 0.56 27.99
N GLY A 396 -23.25 -0.23 26.90
CA GLY A 396 -22.85 0.22 25.58
C GLY A 396 -21.34 0.47 25.44
N ALA A 397 -20.55 0.11 26.44
CA ALA A 397 -19.08 0.19 26.37
C ALA A 397 -18.48 -0.82 25.38
N LEU A 398 -19.10 -1.99 25.25
CA LEU A 398 -18.77 -3.00 24.26
C LEU A 398 -19.89 -3.11 23.22
N ILE A 399 -19.51 -3.25 21.96
CA ILE A 399 -20.44 -3.41 20.84
C ILE A 399 -20.53 -4.90 20.48
N GLN A 400 -21.73 -5.45 20.54
CA GLN A 400 -21.95 -6.87 20.22
C GLN A 400 -21.80 -7.20 18.73
N PRO A 401 -21.31 -8.40 18.35
CA PRO A 401 -20.98 -8.78 16.97
C PRO A 401 -22.11 -8.71 15.96
N ASN A 402 -23.37 -8.72 16.39
CA ASN A 402 -24.55 -8.83 15.52
C ASN A 402 -25.33 -7.53 15.31
N ARG A 403 -24.84 -6.39 15.76
CA ARG A 403 -25.42 -5.12 15.31
C ARG A 403 -24.83 -4.76 13.96
N ASN A 404 -25.62 -5.01 12.90
CA ASN A 404 -25.44 -4.26 11.66
C ASN A 404 -25.41 -2.79 12.04
N PRO A 405 -24.41 -2.00 11.65
CA PRO A 405 -24.46 -0.55 11.82
C PRO A 405 -25.72 -0.08 11.09
N THR A 406 -26.77 0.22 11.86
CA THR A 406 -27.95 0.84 11.33
C THR A 406 -27.53 2.19 10.77
N SER A 407 -28.15 2.62 9.67
CA SER A 407 -27.91 3.89 8.99
C SER A 407 -28.08 5.14 9.89
N ASP A 408 -28.39 4.98 11.16
CA ASP A 408 -28.76 6.01 12.13
C ASP A 408 -27.75 6.24 13.26
N SER A 409 -26.52 5.69 13.21
CA SER A 409 -25.48 6.08 14.16
C SER A 409 -24.99 7.49 13.82
N ALA A 410 -24.89 8.34 14.85
CA ALA A 410 -24.42 9.72 14.76
C ALA A 410 -23.17 9.82 13.87
N PRO A 411 -23.05 10.88 13.06
CA PRO A 411 -21.88 11.05 12.20
C PRO A 411 -20.62 11.03 13.05
N ASP A 412 -19.61 10.28 12.58
CA ASP A 412 -18.25 10.31 13.10
C ASP A 412 -17.84 11.80 13.21
N PRO A 413 -17.39 12.29 14.35
CA PRO A 413 -16.94 13.68 14.49
C PRO A 413 -15.84 14.08 13.50
N ASP A 414 -15.19 13.10 12.85
CA ASP A 414 -14.25 13.30 11.76
C ASP A 414 -14.86 13.15 10.37
N SER A 415 -16.16 12.80 10.24
CA SER A 415 -16.85 12.74 8.96
C SER A 415 -17.35 14.13 8.56
N HIS A 416 -16.68 14.76 7.61
CA HIS A 416 -17.28 15.88 6.88
C HIS A 416 -18.38 15.35 5.95
N PRO A 417 -19.46 16.14 5.71
CA PRO A 417 -20.48 15.76 4.77
C PRO A 417 -19.85 15.50 3.40
N GLU A 418 -20.08 14.30 2.89
CA GLU A 418 -19.69 13.94 1.54
C GLU A 418 -20.19 15.02 0.58
N ALA A 419 -19.28 15.62 -0.18
CA ALA A 419 -19.66 16.32 -1.39
C ALA A 419 -20.40 15.29 -2.25
N ASN A 420 -21.68 15.54 -2.46
CA ASN A 420 -22.60 14.71 -3.20
C ASN A 420 -22.11 14.55 -4.65
N THR A 421 -21.17 13.65 -4.87
CA THR A 421 -20.82 13.18 -6.20
C THR A 421 -21.83 12.10 -6.56
N GLN A 422 -22.95 12.54 -7.13
CA GLN A 422 -23.74 11.67 -7.99
C GLN A 422 -22.76 11.09 -9.02
N THR A 423 -22.39 9.84 -8.83
CA THR A 423 -21.69 9.07 -9.84
C THR A 423 -22.61 8.93 -11.03
N ALA A 424 -22.33 9.71 -12.06
CA ALA A 424 -22.85 9.42 -13.38
C ALA A 424 -22.43 7.97 -13.75
N PRO A 425 -23.27 7.22 -14.45
CA PRO A 425 -22.90 5.88 -14.92
C PRO A 425 -21.59 5.98 -15.73
N PRO A 426 -20.77 4.93 -15.77
CA PRO A 426 -19.50 4.96 -16.48
C PRO A 426 -19.77 5.37 -17.92
N THR A 427 -19.31 6.54 -18.27
CA THR A 427 -19.38 7.07 -19.64
C THR A 427 -18.50 6.13 -20.47
N ALA A 428 -19.08 5.53 -21.50
CA ALA A 428 -18.36 4.77 -22.51
C ALA A 428 -17.14 5.60 -22.97
N LEU A 429 -16.00 4.96 -23.07
CA LEU A 429 -14.76 5.55 -23.58
C LEU A 429 -15.07 6.36 -24.83
N ARG A 430 -14.67 7.63 -24.82
CA ARG A 430 -14.92 8.52 -25.95
C ARG A 430 -14.29 7.95 -27.21
N PRO A 431 -14.96 8.03 -28.38
CA PRO A 431 -14.45 7.49 -29.67
C PRO A 431 -13.10 8.07 -30.09
N GLU A 432 -12.70 9.20 -29.56
CA GLU A 432 -11.43 9.89 -29.87
C GLU A 432 -10.17 9.13 -29.40
N LEU A 433 -10.31 8.18 -28.45
CA LEU A 433 -9.21 7.34 -27.98
C LEU A 433 -9.03 6.06 -28.83
N GLU A 434 -10.05 5.65 -29.59
CA GLU A 434 -9.94 4.51 -30.50
C GLU A 434 -9.19 4.85 -31.79
N LEU A 435 -9.23 6.12 -32.25
CA LEU A 435 -8.55 6.53 -33.48
C LEU A 435 -7.02 6.66 -33.32
N ALA A 436 -6.51 6.82 -32.11
CA ALA A 436 -5.06 6.93 -31.86
C ALA A 436 -4.36 5.56 -31.71
N LEU A 437 -5.10 4.47 -31.71
CA LEU A 437 -4.60 3.11 -31.46
C LEU A 437 -4.91 2.08 -32.55
N ALA A 438 -5.42 2.53 -33.71
CA ALA A 438 -5.63 1.65 -34.85
C ALA A 438 -4.31 1.46 -35.64
N PRO A 439 -4.00 0.22 -36.06
CA PRO A 439 -2.85 0.00 -36.93
C PRO A 439 -3.05 0.72 -38.27
N PRO A 440 -2.00 1.23 -38.93
CA PRO A 440 -2.11 1.86 -40.24
C PRO A 440 -2.38 0.79 -41.28
N GLY A 441 -3.62 0.74 -41.75
CA GLY A 441 -3.96 -0.12 -42.88
C GLY A 441 -5.41 -0.59 -42.85
N GLU A 442 -6.33 0.31 -43.18
CA GLU A 442 -7.58 0.05 -43.90
C GLU A 442 -8.32 1.39 -44.05
N VAL A 443 -7.97 2.09 -45.12
CA VAL A 443 -8.86 3.00 -45.87
C VAL A 443 -8.59 2.75 -47.33
#